data_efa14c809f4d72e8abc257bf3ef40ba9
#
_entry.id   efa14c809f4d72e8abc257bf3ef40ba9
#
_cell.length_a   1.000
_cell.length_b   1.000
_cell.length_c   1.000
_cell.angle_alpha   90.00
_cell.angle_beta   90.00
_cell.angle_gamma   90.00
#
_symmetry.space_group_name_H-M   'P 1'
#
loop_
_entity.id
_entity.type
_entity.pdbx_description
1 polymer ?
#
loop_
_entity_poly.entity_id
_entity_poly.type
_entity_poly.pdbx_seq_one_letter_code
_entity_poly.pdbx_strand_id
1 'polypeptide(L)'
;MKSDQDFERLFRQEFRDIMPNTIWQNDAGEYEVFGHYRIQAARPGYRVFCSATDVGVFSSTRTALSWCIADKNKAYNTSRELLTVDTKLTALTQDINARAAVGDRSQNPQLRETILTKLETKIIQKKLLENQLTKCVNWAKYIQQRGFEDETQRTGRSQPNKTCR
;
A
#
# COMPACT_ATOMS: atom_id res chain seq x y z
N MET A 1 3.20 11.46 14.80
CA MET A 1 4.11 11.09 13.71
C MET A 1 4.99 9.94 14.20
N LYS A 2 5.09 8.88 13.44
CA LYS A 2 5.98 7.78 13.81
C LYS A 2 7.42 8.25 13.69
N SER A 3 8.23 7.90 14.66
CA SER A 3 9.66 8.19 14.60
C SER A 3 10.34 7.34 13.53
N ASP A 4 11.53 7.75 13.10
CA ASP A 4 12.32 6.97 12.14
C ASP A 4 12.59 5.56 12.67
N GLN A 5 12.79 5.42 13.98
CA GLN A 5 12.98 4.12 14.61
C GLN A 5 11.73 3.25 14.49
N ASP A 6 10.54 3.85 14.62
CA ASP A 6 9.28 3.12 14.45
C ASP A 6 9.10 2.64 13.01
N PHE A 7 9.46 3.48 12.04
CA PHE A 7 9.42 3.13 10.64
C PHE A 7 10.34 1.94 10.36
N GLU A 8 11.60 2.03 10.76
CA GLU A 8 12.58 0.96 10.57
C GLU A 8 12.15 -0.32 11.27
N ARG A 9 11.64 -0.21 12.50
CA ARG A 9 11.14 -1.36 13.25
C ARG A 9 10.00 -2.05 12.52
N LEU A 10 9.06 -1.31 11.96
CA LEU A 10 7.93 -1.86 11.20
C LEU A 10 8.41 -2.58 9.95
N PHE A 11 9.35 -2.00 9.21
CA PHE A 11 9.93 -2.67 8.05
C PHE A 11 10.60 -3.98 8.44
N ARG A 12 11.45 -3.95 9.46
CA ARG A 12 12.17 -5.14 9.92
C ARG A 12 11.25 -6.21 10.45
N GLN A 13 10.21 -5.81 11.18
CA GLN A 13 9.23 -6.74 11.72
C GLN A 13 8.43 -7.42 10.60
N GLU A 14 8.00 -6.66 9.62
CA GLU A 14 7.14 -7.13 8.55
C GLU A 14 7.91 -7.96 7.51
N PHE A 15 9.18 -7.62 7.24
CA PHE A 15 9.97 -8.21 6.17
C PHE A 15 11.34 -8.72 6.63
N ARG A 16 11.46 -9.06 7.90
CA ARG A 16 12.71 -9.46 8.57
C ARG A 16 13.53 -10.47 7.76
N ASP A 17 12.88 -11.47 7.22
CA ASP A 17 13.55 -12.58 6.56
C ASP A 17 13.93 -12.27 5.11
N ILE A 18 13.54 -11.11 4.61
CA ILE A 18 13.72 -10.76 3.21
C ILE A 18 14.70 -9.60 3.01
N MET A 19 14.87 -8.75 4.03
CA MET A 19 15.49 -7.45 3.81
C MET A 19 16.46 -7.01 4.92
N PRO A 20 17.40 -7.84 5.37
CA PRO A 20 18.23 -7.46 6.51
C PRO A 20 19.11 -6.22 6.27
N ASN A 21 19.58 -6.00 5.04
CA ASN A 21 20.59 -4.98 4.74
C ASN A 21 20.23 -4.08 3.56
N THR A 22 18.95 -4.00 3.19
CA THR A 22 18.53 -3.29 1.99
C THR A 22 17.73 -2.02 2.27
N ILE A 23 17.53 -1.71 3.54
CA ILE A 23 16.83 -0.50 3.97
C ILE A 23 17.79 0.33 4.79
N TRP A 24 18.00 1.57 4.39
CA TRP A 24 18.79 2.52 5.15
C TRP A 24 18.23 3.92 4.97
N GLN A 25 18.43 4.76 5.98
CA GLN A 25 17.97 6.14 5.97
C GLN A 25 19.06 7.03 5.38
N ASN A 26 18.68 7.87 4.42
CA ASN A 26 19.61 8.84 3.84
C ASN A 26 19.66 10.14 4.66
N ASP A 27 20.51 11.07 4.25
CA ASP A 27 20.70 12.35 4.96
C ASP A 27 19.45 13.23 4.97
N ALA A 28 18.54 13.04 4.03
CA ALA A 28 17.27 13.76 3.96
C ALA A 28 16.17 13.15 4.84
N GLY A 29 16.45 12.06 5.56
CA GLY A 29 15.47 11.36 6.38
C GLY A 29 14.55 10.43 5.64
N GLU A 30 14.80 10.23 4.36
CA GLU A 30 14.05 9.28 3.54
C GLU A 30 14.61 7.88 3.70
N TYR A 31 13.78 6.86 3.52
CA TYR A 31 14.23 5.48 3.52
C TYR A 31 14.51 5.02 2.10
N GLU A 32 15.72 4.57 1.85
CA GLU A 32 16.11 3.98 0.58
C GLU A 32 15.96 2.48 0.65
N VAL A 33 15.38 1.92 -0.40
CA VAL A 33 15.08 0.50 -0.51
C VAL A 33 15.63 0.01 -1.85
N PHE A 34 16.39 -1.06 -1.82
CA PHE A 34 17.03 -1.67 -3.00
C PHE A 34 17.88 -0.71 -3.83
N GLY A 35 18.32 0.39 -3.24
CA GLY A 35 19.25 1.31 -3.88
C GLY A 35 18.62 2.37 -4.78
N HIS A 36 17.38 2.22 -5.23
CA HIS A 36 16.76 3.23 -6.10
C HIS A 36 15.30 3.56 -5.80
N TYR A 37 14.73 2.94 -4.80
CA TYR A 37 13.41 3.34 -4.28
C TYR A 37 13.61 4.20 -3.05
N ARG A 38 12.80 5.25 -2.91
CA ARG A 38 12.80 6.13 -1.74
C ARG A 38 11.40 6.19 -1.18
N ILE A 39 11.29 6.05 0.13
CA ILE A 39 10.01 6.14 0.84
C ILE A 39 10.11 7.30 1.82
N GLN A 40 9.21 8.27 1.68
CA GLN A 40 9.09 9.42 2.55
C GLN A 40 7.82 9.32 3.37
N ALA A 41 7.88 9.74 4.63
CA ALA A 41 6.64 9.98 5.39
C ALA A 41 5.86 11.13 4.73
N ALA A 42 4.59 10.87 4.46
CA ALA A 42 3.64 11.86 3.95
C ALA A 42 2.45 11.92 4.91
N ARG A 43 1.64 12.95 4.78
CA ARG A 43 0.43 13.08 5.61
C ARG A 43 -0.80 13.14 4.72
N PRO A 44 -1.61 12.03 4.72
CA PRO A 44 -1.38 10.75 5.40
C PRO A 44 -0.51 9.81 4.59
N GLY A 45 0.09 8.83 5.25
CA GLY A 45 0.72 7.69 4.60
C GLY A 45 2.19 7.89 4.22
N TYR A 46 2.59 7.24 3.15
CA TYR A 46 3.99 7.16 2.73
C TYR A 46 4.08 7.29 1.22
N ARG A 47 4.85 8.28 0.77
CA ARG A 47 5.08 8.51 -0.65
C ARG A 47 6.27 7.71 -1.12
N VAL A 48 6.12 7.06 -2.24
CA VAL A 48 7.17 6.25 -2.86
C VAL A 48 7.68 6.92 -4.12
N PHE A 49 8.99 7.00 -4.26
CA PHE A 49 9.66 7.40 -5.48
C PHE A 49 10.47 6.24 -6.02
N CYS A 50 10.45 6.09 -7.32
CA CYS A 50 11.32 5.17 -8.03
C CYS A 50 12.26 5.99 -8.89
N SER A 51 13.51 6.12 -8.45
CA SER A 51 14.46 7.09 -9.02
C SER A 51 13.85 8.51 -8.98
N ALA A 52 13.58 9.14 -10.10
CA ALA A 52 12.95 10.47 -10.16
C ALA A 52 11.42 10.44 -10.30
N THR A 53 10.83 9.25 -10.41
CA THR A 53 9.40 9.09 -10.67
C THR A 53 8.61 9.01 -9.37
N ASP A 54 7.62 9.87 -9.21
CA ASP A 54 6.66 9.80 -8.10
C ASP A 54 5.64 8.71 -8.40
N VAL A 55 5.68 7.63 -7.65
CA VAL A 55 4.76 6.50 -7.81
C VAL A 55 3.39 6.80 -7.20
N GLY A 56 3.38 7.48 -6.06
CA GLY A 56 2.15 7.78 -5.34
C GLY A 56 2.30 7.62 -3.83
N VAL A 57 1.17 7.70 -3.14
CA VAL A 57 1.10 7.61 -1.68
C VAL A 57 0.40 6.32 -1.29
N PHE A 58 1.03 5.58 -0.37
CA PHE A 58 0.48 4.35 0.19
C PHE A 58 0.05 4.58 1.63
N SER A 59 -0.97 3.85 2.08
CA SER A 59 -1.53 4.02 3.42
C SER A 59 -0.62 3.48 4.53
N SER A 60 0.29 2.57 4.21
CA SER A 60 1.17 1.93 5.20
C SER A 60 2.55 1.64 4.64
N THR A 61 3.52 1.46 5.55
CA THR A 61 4.88 1.01 5.20
C THR A 61 4.85 -0.35 4.54
N ARG A 62 3.99 -1.22 5.02
CA ARG A 62 3.81 -2.58 4.51
C ARG A 62 3.44 -2.57 3.02
N THR A 63 2.47 -1.77 2.65
CA THR A 63 2.02 -1.65 1.26
C THR A 63 3.08 -0.98 0.39
N ALA A 64 3.70 0.08 0.89
CA ALA A 64 4.77 0.79 0.18
C ALA A 64 5.94 -0.13 -0.13
N LEU A 65 6.41 -0.89 0.86
CA LEU A 65 7.52 -1.83 0.68
C LEU A 65 7.12 -2.98 -0.26
N SER A 66 5.91 -3.48 -0.14
CA SER A 66 5.41 -4.54 -1.02
C SER A 66 5.39 -4.10 -2.49
N TRP A 67 5.02 -2.84 -2.74
CA TRP A 67 5.10 -2.27 -4.07
C TRP A 67 6.54 -2.25 -4.60
N CYS A 68 7.49 -1.81 -3.78
CA CYS A 68 8.90 -1.80 -4.16
C CYS A 68 9.42 -3.20 -4.50
N ILE A 69 9.06 -4.19 -3.71
CA ILE A 69 9.43 -5.59 -3.94
C ILE A 69 8.83 -6.09 -5.26
N ALA A 70 7.55 -5.83 -5.49
CA ALA A 70 6.87 -6.27 -6.71
C ALA A 70 7.49 -5.62 -7.95
N ASP A 71 7.75 -4.32 -7.91
CA ASP A 71 8.36 -3.61 -9.03
C ASP A 71 9.78 -4.10 -9.30
N LYS A 72 10.60 -4.26 -8.26
CA LYS A 72 11.96 -4.76 -8.38
C LYS A 72 12.00 -6.13 -9.06
N ASN A 73 11.07 -7.00 -8.74
CA ASN A 73 10.99 -8.35 -9.29
C ASN A 73 10.18 -8.43 -10.59
N LYS A 74 9.81 -7.30 -11.16
CA LYS A 74 9.05 -7.20 -12.42
C LYS A 74 7.66 -7.83 -12.34
N ALA A 75 7.10 -7.93 -11.14
CA ALA A 75 5.73 -8.37 -10.90
C ALA A 75 4.78 -7.18 -11.06
N TYR A 76 4.66 -6.67 -12.28
CA TYR A 76 3.98 -5.40 -12.56
C TYR A 76 2.48 -5.46 -12.35
N ASN A 77 1.84 -6.60 -12.57
CA ASN A 77 0.42 -6.75 -12.25
C ASN A 77 0.18 -6.60 -10.75
N THR A 78 1.06 -7.18 -9.94
CA THR A 78 0.99 -7.07 -8.48
C THR A 78 1.25 -5.64 -8.03
N SER A 79 2.26 -4.97 -8.56
CA SER A 79 2.55 -3.58 -8.18
C SER A 79 1.40 -2.64 -8.54
N ARG A 80 0.81 -2.78 -9.71
CA ARG A 80 -0.37 -1.99 -10.11
C ARG A 80 -1.57 -2.26 -9.20
N GLU A 81 -1.81 -3.52 -8.89
CA GLU A 81 -2.91 -3.90 -8.01
C GLU A 81 -2.73 -3.34 -6.60
N LEU A 82 -1.50 -3.40 -6.05
CA LEU A 82 -1.19 -2.80 -4.76
C LEU A 82 -1.53 -1.30 -4.73
N LEU A 83 -1.11 -0.56 -5.73
CA LEU A 83 -1.39 0.87 -5.81
C LEU A 83 -2.89 1.14 -5.98
N THR A 84 -3.55 0.43 -6.88
CA THR A 84 -4.98 0.61 -7.17
C THR A 84 -5.84 0.27 -5.96
N VAL A 85 -5.61 -0.87 -5.34
CA VAL A 85 -6.40 -1.32 -4.18
C VAL A 85 -6.16 -0.41 -2.98
N ASP A 86 -4.91 -0.03 -2.74
CA ASP A 86 -4.58 0.86 -1.63
C ASP A 86 -5.23 2.24 -1.81
N THR A 87 -5.23 2.79 -3.01
CA THR A 87 -5.89 4.07 -3.33
C THR A 87 -7.40 3.98 -3.09
N LYS A 88 -8.03 2.91 -3.57
CA LYS A 88 -9.47 2.69 -3.34
C LYS A 88 -9.80 2.53 -1.87
N LEU A 89 -8.97 1.80 -1.14
CA LEU A 89 -9.14 1.55 0.28
C LEU A 89 -9.02 2.84 1.09
N THR A 90 -8.07 3.68 0.76
CA THR A 90 -7.89 5.00 1.40
C THR A 90 -9.11 5.89 1.18
N ALA A 91 -9.59 5.98 -0.06
CA ALA A 91 -10.77 6.79 -0.40
C ALA A 91 -12.02 6.27 0.30
N LEU A 92 -12.21 4.95 0.33
CA LEU A 92 -13.36 4.32 0.98
C LEU A 92 -13.31 4.51 2.51
N THR A 93 -12.15 4.42 3.11
CA THR A 93 -11.97 4.66 4.55
C THR A 93 -12.34 6.10 4.92
N GLN A 94 -11.91 7.07 4.13
CA GLN A 94 -12.26 8.48 4.32
C GLN A 94 -13.77 8.70 4.18
N ASP A 95 -14.40 8.08 3.19
CA ASP A 95 -15.84 8.17 2.98
C ASP A 95 -16.63 7.56 4.14
N ILE A 96 -16.22 6.40 4.63
CA ILE A 96 -16.83 5.75 5.80
C ILE A 96 -16.74 6.67 7.02
N ASN A 97 -15.56 7.23 7.28
CA ASN A 97 -15.37 8.09 8.44
C ASN A 97 -16.22 9.37 8.35
N ALA A 98 -16.31 9.97 7.16
CA ALA A 98 -17.16 11.15 6.95
C ALA A 98 -18.64 10.84 7.18
N ARG A 99 -19.14 9.71 6.66
CA ARG A 99 -20.54 9.31 6.82
C ARG A 99 -20.85 8.93 8.28
N ALA A 100 -19.94 8.27 8.97
CA ALA A 100 -20.09 7.94 10.37
C ALA A 100 -20.21 9.20 11.22
N ALA A 101 -19.38 10.21 10.96
CA ALA A 101 -19.43 11.49 11.66
C ALA A 101 -20.77 12.20 11.45
N VAL A 102 -21.31 12.18 10.24
CA VAL A 102 -22.64 12.75 9.93
C VAL A 102 -23.73 11.96 10.66
N GLY A 103 -23.67 10.63 10.64
CA GLY A 103 -24.64 9.77 11.32
C GLY A 103 -24.69 10.03 12.83
N ASP A 104 -23.53 10.16 13.46
CA ASP A 104 -23.43 10.42 14.90
C ASP A 104 -24.03 11.78 15.30
N ARG A 105 -23.98 12.76 14.40
CA ARG A 105 -24.53 14.10 14.67
C ARG A 105 -25.98 14.26 14.28
N SER A 106 -26.54 13.35 13.53
CA SER A 106 -27.93 13.46 13.08
C SER A 106 -28.90 13.11 14.20
N GLN A 107 -29.91 13.94 14.37
CA GLN A 107 -31.02 13.70 15.30
C GLN A 107 -32.24 13.09 14.62
N ASN A 108 -32.23 12.97 13.28
CA ASN A 108 -33.33 12.37 12.54
C ASN A 108 -33.14 10.84 12.48
N PRO A 109 -34.05 10.04 13.11
CA PRO A 109 -33.91 8.60 13.16
C PRO A 109 -33.90 7.92 11.77
N GLN A 110 -34.70 8.40 10.83
CA GLN A 110 -34.77 7.85 9.48
C GLN A 110 -33.48 8.08 8.71
N LEU A 111 -32.92 9.28 8.85
CA LEU A 111 -31.66 9.62 8.22
C LEU A 111 -30.50 8.79 8.80
N ARG A 112 -30.47 8.62 10.12
CA ARG A 112 -29.49 7.77 10.80
C ARG A 112 -29.56 6.34 10.30
N GLU A 113 -30.73 5.78 10.17
CA GLU A 113 -30.93 4.42 9.66
C GLU A 113 -30.42 4.28 8.23
N THR A 114 -30.73 5.23 7.35
CA THR A 114 -30.26 5.24 5.97
C THR A 114 -28.72 5.29 5.91
N ILE A 115 -28.11 6.16 6.71
CA ILE A 115 -26.65 6.29 6.80
C ILE A 115 -26.03 4.98 7.28
N LEU A 116 -26.57 4.37 8.33
CA LEU A 116 -26.06 3.12 8.90
C LEU A 116 -26.14 1.98 7.88
N THR A 117 -27.21 1.87 7.12
CA THR A 117 -27.37 0.84 6.09
C THR A 117 -26.30 1.01 5.00
N LYS A 118 -26.04 2.23 4.54
CA LYS A 118 -25.01 2.52 3.56
C LYS A 118 -23.62 2.24 4.11
N LEU A 119 -23.37 2.54 5.40
CA LEU A 119 -22.11 2.25 6.05
C LEU A 119 -21.83 0.76 6.12
N GLU A 120 -22.81 -0.06 6.43
CA GLU A 120 -22.66 -1.52 6.46
C GLU A 120 -22.16 -2.06 5.13
N THR A 121 -22.75 -1.63 4.02
CA THR A 121 -22.33 -2.01 2.68
C THR A 121 -20.87 -1.59 2.41
N LYS A 122 -20.54 -0.35 2.77
CA LYS A 122 -19.19 0.17 2.56
C LYS A 122 -18.14 -0.53 3.43
N ILE A 123 -18.50 -0.90 4.65
CA ILE A 123 -17.62 -1.65 5.56
C ILE A 123 -17.32 -3.04 4.97
N ILE A 124 -18.32 -3.69 4.38
CA ILE A 124 -18.13 -4.97 3.70
C ILE A 124 -17.16 -4.79 2.50
N GLN A 125 -17.36 -3.76 1.69
CA GLN A 125 -16.48 -3.45 0.57
C GLN A 125 -15.04 -3.19 1.05
N LYS A 126 -14.87 -2.45 2.14
CA LYS A 126 -13.58 -2.18 2.75
C LYS A 126 -12.88 -3.47 3.14
N LYS A 127 -13.59 -4.39 3.77
CA LYS A 127 -13.04 -5.69 4.19
C LYS A 127 -12.58 -6.51 3.00
N LEU A 128 -13.33 -6.51 1.91
CA LEU A 128 -12.94 -7.21 0.68
C LEU A 128 -11.66 -6.62 0.08
N LEU A 129 -11.55 -5.30 0.06
CA LEU A 129 -10.33 -4.61 -0.41
C LEU A 129 -9.13 -4.91 0.51
N GLU A 130 -9.32 -4.93 1.82
CA GLU A 130 -8.28 -5.29 2.78
C GLU A 130 -7.77 -6.71 2.54
N ASN A 131 -8.67 -7.65 2.28
CA ASN A 131 -8.30 -9.04 1.98
C ASN A 131 -7.53 -9.12 0.67
N GLN A 132 -7.95 -8.38 -0.35
CA GLN A 132 -7.24 -8.31 -1.63
C GLN A 132 -5.84 -7.73 -1.45
N LEU A 133 -5.72 -6.66 -0.69
CA LEU A 133 -4.43 -6.03 -0.38
C LEU A 133 -3.50 -7.00 0.35
N THR A 134 -4.02 -7.73 1.33
CA THR A 134 -3.25 -8.74 2.08
C THR A 134 -2.72 -9.83 1.16
N LYS A 135 -3.51 -10.29 0.22
CA LYS A 135 -3.07 -11.28 -0.78
C LYS A 135 -1.91 -10.75 -1.62
N CYS A 136 -1.99 -9.49 -2.06
CA CYS A 136 -0.92 -8.86 -2.84
C CYS A 136 0.35 -8.72 -2.03
N VAL A 137 0.25 -8.32 -0.76
CA VAL A 137 1.39 -8.21 0.15
C VAL A 137 2.06 -9.57 0.37
N ASN A 138 1.28 -10.60 0.62
CA ASN A 138 1.79 -11.95 0.84
C ASN A 138 2.47 -12.49 -0.43
N TRP A 139 1.91 -12.19 -1.59
CA TRP A 139 2.50 -12.57 -2.87
C TRP A 139 3.84 -11.87 -3.10
N ALA A 140 3.94 -10.58 -2.77
CA ALA A 140 5.19 -9.84 -2.86
C ALA A 140 6.28 -10.46 -1.95
N LYS A 141 5.94 -10.81 -0.73
CA LYS A 141 6.86 -11.51 0.18
C LYS A 141 7.34 -12.84 -0.41
N TYR A 142 6.43 -13.61 -0.95
CA TYR A 142 6.74 -14.89 -1.58
C TYR A 142 7.72 -14.71 -2.75
N ILE A 143 7.45 -13.74 -3.63
CA ILE A 143 8.30 -13.42 -4.76
C ILE A 143 9.72 -13.08 -4.29
N GLN A 144 9.85 -12.26 -3.27
CA GLN A 144 11.16 -11.83 -2.77
C GLN A 144 11.94 -12.99 -2.17
N GLN A 145 11.28 -13.88 -1.46
CA GLN A 145 11.93 -15.02 -0.81
C GLN A 145 12.38 -16.09 -1.78
N ARG A 146 11.57 -16.37 -2.81
CA ARG A 146 11.75 -17.54 -3.66
C ARG A 146 12.25 -17.25 -5.05
N GLY A 147 12.33 -15.97 -5.40
CA GLY A 147 12.49 -15.59 -6.80
C GLY A 147 11.18 -15.78 -7.54
N PHE A 148 11.07 -15.19 -8.70
CA PHE A 148 9.81 -15.13 -9.41
C PHE A 148 10.02 -14.94 -10.90
N GLU A 149 9.35 -15.72 -11.71
CA GLU A 149 9.29 -15.49 -13.14
C GLU A 149 8.40 -14.28 -13.42
N ASP A 150 8.83 -13.46 -14.37
CA ASP A 150 8.12 -12.26 -14.77
C ASP A 150 6.65 -12.59 -15.08
N GLU A 151 5.72 -11.87 -14.45
CA GLU A 151 4.29 -12.03 -14.68
C GLU A 151 3.92 -11.79 -16.16
N THR A 152 4.65 -10.94 -16.86
CA THR A 152 4.43 -10.71 -18.28
C THR A 152 4.67 -11.96 -19.11
N GLN A 153 5.62 -12.79 -18.73
CA GLN A 153 5.88 -14.08 -19.37
C GLN A 153 4.74 -15.08 -19.12
N ARG A 154 4.21 -15.09 -17.89
CA ARG A 154 3.11 -15.98 -17.52
C ARG A 154 1.82 -15.64 -18.23
N THR A 155 1.56 -14.35 -18.43
CA THR A 155 0.33 -13.86 -19.06
C THR A 155 0.47 -13.61 -20.55
N GLY A 156 1.68 -13.70 -21.10
CA GLY A 156 1.97 -13.35 -22.49
C GLY A 156 1.85 -11.87 -22.79
N ARG A 157 1.81 -11.02 -21.79
CA ARG A 157 1.71 -9.56 -21.93
C ARG A 157 2.95 -8.89 -21.44
N SER A 158 3.41 -7.86 -22.17
CA SER A 158 4.65 -7.15 -21.90
C SER A 158 4.47 -5.66 -21.65
N GLN A 159 3.34 -5.22 -21.11
CA GLN A 159 3.05 -3.80 -20.93
C GLN A 159 3.04 -3.40 -19.45
N PRO A 160 4.18 -3.20 -18.84
CA PRO A 160 4.23 -2.64 -17.49
C PRO A 160 3.93 -1.15 -17.53
N ASN A 161 3.07 -0.68 -16.63
CA ASN A 161 2.88 0.74 -16.41
C ASN A 161 3.80 1.19 -15.28
N LYS A 162 4.36 2.40 -15.41
CA LYS A 162 5.17 3.04 -14.37
C LYS A 162 6.20 2.09 -13.76
N THR A 163 7.02 1.50 -14.59
CA THR A 163 8.12 0.70 -14.09
C THR A 163 9.31 1.57 -13.75
N CYS A 164 10.04 1.17 -12.73
CA CYS A 164 11.28 1.77 -12.35
C CYS A 164 12.41 1.12 -13.14
N ARG A 165 13.09 1.88 -13.95
CA ARG A 165 14.25 1.39 -14.73
C ARG A 165 15.50 2.15 -14.35
#